data_dd3a7906498d7235e0308a24e3e45d57
#
_entry.id   dd3a7906498d7235e0308a24e3e45d57
#
_cell.length_a   1.000
_cell.length_b   1.000
_cell.length_c   1.000
_cell.angle_alpha   90.00
_cell.angle_beta   90.00
_cell.angle_gamma   90.00
#
_symmetry.space_group_name_H-M   'P 1'
#
loop_
_entity.id
_entity.type
_entity.pdbx_description
1 polymer ?
#
loop_
_entity_poly.entity_id
_entity_poly.type
_entity_poly.pdbx_seq_one_letter_code
_entity_poly.pdbx_strand_id
1 'polypeptide(L)'
;GLNIEALYGTYYSLQIANADDLCYFNNYNNSESRPDRYNHSAGTAAIYDTWSKLYEGIKNANRYIEAVEKTEIDPGKLSVDIGLYIAEARFLRAYYHFLLAQAWGDVPLRVKATTSPNPNDVQMAATPQEQVLKWCADEIEATIPDLYEPIDNTPSRVSQTVAQGILARVYLFMAGESVKQIDGLDKKEMYRRAAYWANEVIASHKHDLNESYEEIFINMIRDQYDTQFHESMWEAEFLGDRTRAT
;
A
#
# COMPACT_ATOMS: atom_id res chain seq x y z
N GLY A 1 2.51 4.52 12.19
CA GLY A 1 3.43 3.74 11.41
C GLY A 1 2.90 2.33 11.19
N LEU A 2 3.08 1.80 10.00
CA LEU A 2 2.84 0.40 9.72
C LEU A 2 3.80 -0.43 10.58
N ASN A 3 3.30 -1.50 11.17
CA ASN A 3 4.19 -2.44 11.86
C ASN A 3 5.06 -3.11 10.81
N ILE A 4 6.31 -2.73 10.80
CA ILE A 4 7.35 -3.15 9.87
C ILE A 4 7.45 -4.67 9.83
N GLU A 5 7.36 -5.32 10.98
CA GLU A 5 7.48 -6.77 11.11
C GLU A 5 6.37 -7.52 10.35
N ALA A 6 5.13 -7.02 10.38
CA ALA A 6 4.03 -7.63 9.67
C ALA A 6 4.09 -7.41 8.14
N LEU A 7 4.57 -6.26 7.67
CA LEU A 7 4.62 -5.96 6.23
C LEU A 7 5.93 -6.41 5.60
N TYR A 8 7.07 -6.08 6.18
CA TYR A 8 8.37 -6.44 5.62
C TYR A 8 8.84 -7.85 6.02
N GLY A 9 8.48 -8.33 7.21
CA GLY A 9 8.79 -9.71 7.61
C GLY A 9 7.84 -10.71 6.97
N THR A 10 6.57 -10.58 7.29
CA THR A 10 5.57 -11.60 7.00
C THR A 10 4.90 -11.43 5.65
N TYR A 11 4.40 -10.22 5.33
CA TYR A 11 3.73 -9.97 4.07
C TYR A 11 4.69 -10.06 2.88
N TYR A 12 5.92 -9.60 3.06
CA TYR A 12 6.99 -9.76 2.08
C TYR A 12 7.26 -11.25 1.79
N SER A 13 7.34 -12.07 2.82
CA SER A 13 7.48 -13.53 2.68
C SER A 13 6.29 -14.16 1.95
N LEU A 14 5.08 -13.64 2.18
CA LEU A 14 3.86 -14.11 1.51
C LEU A 14 3.84 -13.79 0.00
N GLN A 15 4.43 -12.67 -0.40
CA GLN A 15 4.32 -12.16 -1.77
C GLN A 15 5.54 -12.48 -2.63
N ILE A 16 6.74 -12.50 -2.06
CA ILE A 16 7.99 -12.60 -2.82
C ILE A 16 8.62 -13.99 -2.72
N ALA A 17 8.50 -14.63 -1.56
CA ALA A 17 9.07 -15.96 -1.36
C ALA A 17 8.21 -17.09 -1.95
N ASN A 18 7.10 -16.77 -2.61
CA ASN A 18 6.24 -17.73 -3.31
C ASN A 18 6.60 -17.89 -4.81
N ALA A 19 7.75 -17.41 -5.24
CA ALA A 19 8.24 -17.69 -6.56
C ALA A 19 8.76 -19.14 -6.63
N ASP A 20 8.56 -19.82 -7.75
CA ASP A 20 8.96 -21.24 -7.95
C ASP A 20 10.47 -21.48 -7.75
N ASP A 21 11.27 -20.43 -7.88
CA ASP A 21 12.73 -20.43 -7.81
C ASP A 21 13.30 -19.84 -6.51
N LEU A 22 12.46 -19.26 -5.65
CA LEU A 22 12.87 -18.66 -4.38
C LEU A 22 12.18 -19.38 -3.23
N CYS A 23 12.94 -20.12 -2.44
CA CYS A 23 12.47 -20.55 -1.13
C CYS A 23 13.28 -19.89 -0.03
N TYR A 24 12.58 -19.36 0.98
CA TYR A 24 13.23 -18.86 2.18
C TYR A 24 13.80 -20.04 2.97
N PHE A 25 15.12 -20.20 2.92
CA PHE A 25 15.82 -21.25 3.65
C PHE A 25 16.04 -20.80 5.09
N ASN A 26 15.10 -21.07 5.94
CA ASN A 26 15.32 -20.98 7.39
C ASN A 26 15.07 -22.33 8.05
N ASN A 27 16.17 -22.89 8.56
CA ASN A 27 16.30 -23.98 9.49
C ASN A 27 15.17 -25.02 9.66
N TYR A 28 15.47 -26.21 9.20
CA TYR A 28 15.33 -27.56 9.77
C TYR A 28 14.01 -28.02 10.42
N ASN A 29 13.08 -27.15 10.81
CA ASN A 29 11.78 -27.58 11.30
C ASN A 29 10.74 -27.55 10.18
N ASN A 30 10.59 -28.68 9.50
CA ASN A 30 9.54 -28.93 8.50
C ASN A 30 8.11 -28.89 9.07
N SER A 31 7.94 -28.63 10.36
CA SER A 31 6.65 -28.64 11.05
C SER A 31 6.00 -27.25 11.18
N GLU A 32 6.72 -26.18 10.86
CA GLU A 32 6.14 -24.84 10.90
C GLU A 32 5.25 -24.59 9.69
N SER A 33 4.01 -24.19 9.97
CA SER A 33 3.08 -23.70 8.97
C SER A 33 3.55 -22.35 8.41
N ARG A 34 4.00 -22.34 7.16
CA ARG A 34 4.62 -21.17 6.52
C ARG A 34 4.06 -20.93 5.12
N PRO A 35 3.72 -19.67 4.81
CA PRO A 35 3.21 -19.30 3.49
C PRO A 35 4.21 -19.54 2.35
N ASP A 36 5.48 -19.25 2.59
CA ASP A 36 6.58 -19.44 1.63
C ASP A 36 6.84 -20.88 1.22
N ARG A 37 6.22 -21.84 1.89
CA ARG A 37 6.28 -23.28 1.57
C ARG A 37 4.93 -23.86 1.14
N TYR A 38 3.95 -23.01 0.88
CA TYR A 38 2.57 -23.44 0.62
C TYR A 38 1.99 -24.35 1.71
N ASN A 39 2.60 -24.36 2.89
CA ASN A 39 2.17 -25.11 4.06
C ASN A 39 1.62 -24.13 5.13
N HIS A 40 0.43 -23.61 4.88
CA HIS A 40 -0.23 -22.69 5.80
C HIS A 40 -1.72 -22.99 5.90
N SER A 41 -2.32 -22.47 6.96
CA SER A 41 -3.75 -22.51 7.21
C SER A 41 -4.24 -21.15 7.65
N ALA A 42 -5.56 -20.96 7.72
CA ALA A 42 -6.16 -19.73 8.24
C ALA A 42 -5.71 -19.37 9.68
N GLY A 43 -5.22 -20.38 10.44
CA GLY A 43 -4.69 -20.18 11.80
C GLY A 43 -3.21 -19.84 11.86
N THR A 44 -2.51 -19.71 10.73
CA THR A 44 -1.09 -19.35 10.72
C THR A 44 -0.93 -17.92 11.21
N ALA A 45 -0.14 -17.74 12.29
CA ALA A 45 0.05 -16.44 12.96
C ALA A 45 0.46 -15.32 11.99
N ALA A 46 1.38 -15.62 11.09
CA ALA A 46 1.85 -14.69 10.07
C ALA A 46 0.72 -14.11 9.20
N ILE A 47 -0.25 -14.95 8.80
CA ILE A 47 -1.40 -14.52 8.00
C ILE A 47 -2.32 -13.63 8.82
N TYR A 48 -2.61 -14.03 10.06
CA TYR A 48 -3.43 -13.26 10.97
C TYR A 48 -2.81 -11.89 11.31
N ASP A 49 -1.51 -11.85 11.57
CA ASP A 49 -0.80 -10.63 11.93
C ASP A 49 -0.82 -9.63 10.77
N THR A 50 -0.56 -10.08 9.55
CA THR A 50 -0.62 -9.23 8.36
C THR A 50 -2.03 -8.67 8.14
N TRP A 51 -3.05 -9.51 8.20
CA TRP A 51 -4.45 -9.09 8.13
C TRP A 51 -4.79 -8.04 9.18
N SER A 52 -4.44 -8.32 10.43
CA SER A 52 -4.75 -7.44 11.56
C SER A 52 -4.06 -6.08 11.43
N LYS A 53 -2.81 -6.06 10.96
CA LYS A 53 -2.04 -4.81 10.78
C LYS A 53 -2.55 -3.97 9.62
N LEU A 54 -2.95 -4.57 8.51
CA LEU A 54 -3.57 -3.84 7.41
C LEU A 54 -4.89 -3.19 7.86
N TYR A 55 -5.75 -3.91 8.59
CA TYR A 55 -6.98 -3.32 9.14
C TYR A 55 -6.72 -2.31 10.26
N GLU A 56 -5.64 -2.44 11.03
CA GLU A 56 -5.24 -1.39 11.97
C GLU A 56 -4.87 -0.10 11.25
N GLY A 57 -4.13 -0.18 10.14
CA GLY A 57 -3.81 0.95 9.27
C GLY A 57 -5.07 1.61 8.71
N ILE A 58 -6.02 0.81 8.17
CA ILE A 58 -7.32 1.28 7.68
C ILE A 58 -8.11 1.99 8.78
N LYS A 59 -8.18 1.40 9.96
CA LYS A 59 -8.84 1.99 11.13
C LYS A 59 -8.26 3.36 11.48
N ASN A 60 -6.93 3.47 11.50
CA ASN A 60 -6.25 4.71 11.85
C ASN A 60 -6.48 5.78 10.77
N ALA A 61 -6.44 5.42 9.48
CA ALA A 61 -6.76 6.33 8.39
C ALA A 61 -8.22 6.84 8.49
N ASN A 62 -9.19 5.95 8.69
CA ASN A 62 -10.59 6.33 8.86
C ASN A 62 -10.79 7.28 10.04
N ARG A 63 -10.17 6.98 11.19
CA ARG A 63 -10.27 7.84 12.38
C ARG A 63 -9.68 9.23 12.15
N TYR A 64 -8.54 9.30 11.45
CA TYR A 64 -7.91 10.57 11.13
C TYR A 64 -8.79 11.40 10.21
N ILE A 65 -9.25 10.82 9.09
CA ILE A 65 -10.11 11.50 8.12
C ILE A 65 -11.37 12.04 8.81
N GLU A 66 -12.10 11.20 9.55
CA GLU A 66 -13.33 11.64 10.23
C GLU A 66 -13.08 12.65 11.36
N ALA A 67 -11.94 12.58 12.05
CA ALA A 67 -11.59 13.54 13.08
C ALA A 67 -11.36 14.92 12.47
N VAL A 68 -10.67 14.98 11.34
CA VAL A 68 -10.41 16.25 10.64
C VAL A 68 -11.70 16.82 10.06
N GLU A 69 -12.54 16.01 9.42
CA GLU A 69 -13.84 16.44 8.86
C GLU A 69 -14.79 17.01 9.92
N LYS A 70 -14.73 16.48 11.16
CA LYS A 70 -15.57 16.94 12.28
C LYS A 70 -15.02 18.16 13.00
N THR A 71 -13.78 18.52 12.77
CA THR A 71 -13.14 19.64 13.46
C THR A 71 -13.22 20.86 12.56
N GLU A 72 -13.85 21.95 13.09
CA GLU A 72 -13.78 23.26 12.45
C GLU A 72 -12.35 23.80 12.58
N ILE A 73 -11.51 23.41 11.65
CA ILE A 73 -10.11 23.84 11.61
C ILE A 73 -10.05 25.12 10.80
N ASP A 74 -9.53 26.18 11.41
CA ASP A 74 -9.19 27.42 10.69
C ASP A 74 -7.89 27.20 9.89
N PRO A 75 -7.96 27.08 8.54
CA PRO A 75 -6.78 26.82 7.72
C PRO A 75 -5.67 27.86 7.89
N GLY A 76 -6.05 29.10 8.24
CA GLY A 76 -5.10 30.20 8.43
C GLY A 76 -4.27 30.11 9.72
N LYS A 77 -4.61 29.19 10.63
CA LYS A 77 -3.90 28.98 11.91
C LYS A 77 -2.97 27.79 11.90
N LEU A 78 -2.94 27.03 10.80
CA LEU A 78 -2.12 25.83 10.70
C LEU A 78 -0.89 26.08 9.83
N SER A 79 0.25 25.63 10.32
CA SER A 79 1.50 25.64 9.57
C SER A 79 1.61 24.48 8.55
N VAL A 80 0.55 23.69 8.40
CA VAL A 80 0.53 22.48 7.57
C VAL A 80 -0.73 22.41 6.72
N ASP A 81 -0.61 21.89 5.52
CA ASP A 81 -1.73 21.65 4.63
C ASP A 81 -2.46 20.35 5.05
N ILE A 82 -3.63 20.54 5.69
CA ILE A 82 -4.46 19.43 6.14
C ILE A 82 -5.03 18.63 4.97
N GLY A 83 -5.38 19.30 3.87
CA GLY A 83 -5.93 18.64 2.69
C GLY A 83 -4.97 17.57 2.18
N LEU A 84 -3.71 17.89 2.15
CA LEU A 84 -2.64 17.00 1.76
C LEU A 84 -2.51 15.77 2.68
N TYR A 85 -2.59 15.94 4.01
CA TYR A 85 -2.58 14.80 4.93
C TYR A 85 -3.84 13.94 4.84
N ILE A 86 -4.99 14.52 4.51
CA ILE A 86 -6.22 13.78 4.22
C ILE A 86 -6.03 12.95 2.97
N ALA A 87 -5.45 13.53 1.90
CA ALA A 87 -5.17 12.81 0.66
C ALA A 87 -4.23 11.62 0.88
N GLU A 88 -3.15 11.80 1.64
CA GLU A 88 -2.28 10.69 2.03
C GLU A 88 -3.01 9.61 2.84
N ALA A 89 -3.83 10.00 3.81
CA ALA A 89 -4.59 9.04 4.61
C ALA A 89 -5.60 8.25 3.76
N ARG A 90 -6.26 8.90 2.80
CA ARG A 90 -7.16 8.27 1.83
C ARG A 90 -6.41 7.31 0.91
N PHE A 91 -5.27 7.74 0.36
CA PHE A 91 -4.41 6.90 -0.44
C PHE A 91 -3.96 5.64 0.34
N LEU A 92 -3.43 5.80 1.56
CA LEU A 92 -2.99 4.68 2.39
C LEU A 92 -4.12 3.72 2.72
N ARG A 93 -5.33 4.24 3.01
CA ARG A 93 -6.52 3.42 3.23
C ARG A 93 -6.86 2.56 2.01
N ALA A 94 -6.83 3.14 0.82
CA ALA A 94 -7.08 2.43 -0.42
C ALA A 94 -5.98 1.41 -0.73
N TYR A 95 -4.72 1.78 -0.52
CA TYR A 95 -3.58 0.89 -0.71
C TYR A 95 -3.63 -0.34 0.21
N TYR A 96 -4.01 -0.17 1.48
CA TYR A 96 -4.15 -1.31 2.39
C TYR A 96 -5.31 -2.23 1.99
N HIS A 97 -6.42 -1.70 1.51
CA HIS A 97 -7.50 -2.53 0.94
C HIS A 97 -7.06 -3.24 -0.33
N PHE A 98 -6.26 -2.61 -1.18
CA PHE A 98 -5.67 -3.26 -2.35
C PHE A 98 -4.81 -4.46 -1.94
N LEU A 99 -3.91 -4.30 -0.97
CA LEU A 99 -3.08 -5.39 -0.45
C LEU A 99 -3.93 -6.54 0.13
N LEU A 100 -4.98 -6.20 0.88
CA LEU A 100 -5.93 -7.19 1.40
C LEU A 100 -6.64 -7.93 0.26
N ALA A 101 -7.22 -7.22 -0.69
CA ALA A 101 -7.92 -7.83 -1.81
C ALA A 101 -7.00 -8.68 -2.69
N GLN A 102 -5.75 -8.24 -2.88
CA GLN A 102 -4.74 -8.98 -3.63
C GLN A 102 -4.41 -10.34 -2.97
N ALA A 103 -4.29 -10.37 -1.64
CA ALA A 103 -3.85 -11.56 -0.92
C ALA A 103 -5.00 -12.48 -0.49
N TRP A 104 -6.18 -11.93 -0.17
CA TRP A 104 -7.31 -12.71 0.39
C TRP A 104 -8.56 -12.76 -0.50
N GLY A 105 -8.59 -12.04 -1.60
CA GLY A 105 -9.77 -11.99 -2.47
C GLY A 105 -10.88 -11.11 -1.88
N ASP A 106 -12.02 -11.71 -1.59
CA ASP A 106 -13.18 -11.02 -0.99
C ASP A 106 -12.86 -10.61 0.45
N VAL A 107 -12.94 -9.31 0.75
CA VAL A 107 -12.59 -8.77 2.08
C VAL A 107 -13.58 -7.68 2.53
N PRO A 108 -13.79 -7.45 3.84
CA PRO A 108 -14.61 -6.35 4.33
C PRO A 108 -14.07 -4.98 3.89
N LEU A 109 -14.85 -4.20 3.15
CA LEU A 109 -14.49 -2.84 2.72
C LEU A 109 -14.86 -1.82 3.80
N ARG A 110 -13.91 -1.46 4.65
CA ARG A 110 -14.09 -0.55 5.78
C ARG A 110 -13.67 0.88 5.43
N VAL A 111 -14.63 1.74 5.13
CA VAL A 111 -14.41 3.14 4.73
C VAL A 111 -14.81 4.16 5.79
N LYS A 112 -15.24 3.69 6.97
CA LYS A 112 -15.63 4.52 8.13
C LYS A 112 -14.96 4.05 9.40
N ALA A 113 -14.76 4.97 10.34
CA ALA A 113 -14.27 4.64 11.65
C ALA A 113 -15.30 3.81 12.44
N THR A 114 -14.79 2.85 13.20
CA THR A 114 -15.65 2.08 14.12
C THR A 114 -15.94 2.94 15.35
N THR A 115 -17.21 3.18 15.63
CA THR A 115 -17.67 4.02 16.74
C THR A 115 -18.23 3.22 17.91
N SER A 116 -18.58 1.95 17.70
CA SER A 116 -19.14 1.08 18.74
C SER A 116 -18.12 0.08 19.27
N PRO A 117 -18.07 -0.14 20.59
CA PRO A 117 -17.30 -1.24 21.19
C PRO A 117 -18.01 -2.60 21.08
N ASN A 118 -19.28 -2.63 20.63
CA ASN A 118 -20.06 -3.87 20.55
C ASN A 118 -19.58 -4.70 19.34
N PRO A 119 -19.14 -5.96 19.56
CA PRO A 119 -18.70 -6.83 18.47
C PRO A 119 -19.73 -7.03 17.35
N ASN A 120 -21.02 -7.01 17.67
CA ASN A 120 -22.08 -7.19 16.67
C ASN A 120 -22.21 -6.00 15.71
N ASP A 121 -21.84 -4.80 16.15
CA ASP A 121 -21.90 -3.58 15.34
C ASP A 121 -20.70 -3.44 14.41
N VAL A 122 -19.66 -4.24 14.64
CA VAL A 122 -18.42 -4.21 13.85
C VAL A 122 -18.33 -5.36 12.85
N GLN A 123 -19.30 -6.30 12.89
CA GLN A 123 -19.38 -7.37 11.90
C GLN A 123 -19.75 -6.77 10.54
N MET A 124 -18.97 -7.12 9.52
CA MET A 124 -19.17 -6.69 8.15
C MET A 124 -18.96 -7.87 7.22
N ALA A 125 -19.88 -8.06 6.28
CA ALA A 125 -19.73 -9.05 5.22
C ALA A 125 -18.53 -8.71 4.35
N ALA A 126 -17.91 -9.73 3.76
CA ALA A 126 -16.90 -9.53 2.74
C ALA A 126 -17.54 -8.89 1.50
N THR A 127 -16.84 -7.94 0.92
CA THR A 127 -17.16 -7.32 -0.37
C THR A 127 -16.41 -8.08 -1.47
N PRO A 128 -17.02 -8.37 -2.62
CA PRO A 128 -16.34 -9.04 -3.72
C PRO A 128 -15.04 -8.35 -4.11
N GLN A 129 -14.00 -9.13 -4.40
CA GLN A 129 -12.65 -8.65 -4.72
C GLN A 129 -12.66 -7.56 -5.79
N GLU A 130 -13.37 -7.79 -6.88
CA GLU A 130 -13.45 -6.87 -8.01
C GLU A 130 -14.06 -5.51 -7.63
N GLN A 131 -15.01 -5.51 -6.68
CA GLN A 131 -15.62 -4.27 -6.18
C GLN A 131 -14.65 -3.52 -5.25
N VAL A 132 -13.92 -4.25 -4.39
CA VAL A 132 -12.89 -3.65 -3.54
C VAL A 132 -11.80 -3.02 -4.39
N LEU A 133 -11.31 -3.73 -5.40
CA LEU A 133 -10.27 -3.24 -6.31
C LEU A 133 -10.71 -2.01 -7.08
N LYS A 134 -11.96 -2.01 -7.58
CA LYS A 134 -12.51 -0.83 -8.25
C LYS A 134 -12.58 0.37 -7.30
N TRP A 135 -13.06 0.16 -6.09
CA TRP A 135 -13.09 1.22 -5.09
C TRP A 135 -11.68 1.75 -4.78
N CYS A 136 -10.68 0.85 -4.66
CA CYS A 136 -9.29 1.26 -4.46
C CYS A 136 -8.76 2.14 -5.60
N ALA A 137 -9.04 1.75 -6.84
CA ALA A 137 -8.63 2.51 -8.01
C ALA A 137 -9.28 3.90 -8.02
N ASP A 138 -10.60 3.97 -7.82
CA ASP A 138 -11.35 5.22 -7.80
C ASP A 138 -10.86 6.15 -6.67
N GLU A 139 -10.61 5.60 -5.49
CA GLU A 139 -10.15 6.37 -4.32
C GLU A 139 -8.72 6.90 -4.50
N ILE A 140 -7.80 6.08 -5.03
CA ILE A 140 -6.43 6.53 -5.32
C ILE A 140 -6.45 7.62 -6.39
N GLU A 141 -7.19 7.42 -7.49
CA GLU A 141 -7.31 8.40 -8.57
C GLU A 141 -7.80 9.76 -8.05
N ALA A 142 -8.81 9.73 -7.18
CA ALA A 142 -9.38 10.94 -6.58
C ALA A 142 -8.43 11.68 -5.64
N THR A 143 -7.37 11.04 -5.14
CA THR A 143 -6.39 11.69 -4.23
C THR A 143 -5.25 12.37 -4.96
N ILE A 144 -4.96 12.00 -6.21
CA ILE A 144 -3.79 12.47 -6.95
C ILE A 144 -3.66 14.01 -6.96
N PRO A 145 -4.72 14.80 -7.24
CA PRO A 145 -4.60 16.25 -7.32
C PRO A 145 -4.21 16.93 -5.99
N ASP A 146 -4.50 16.27 -4.86
CA ASP A 146 -4.30 16.80 -3.53
C ASP A 146 -3.01 16.28 -2.86
N LEU A 147 -2.26 15.39 -3.53
CA LEU A 147 -1.01 14.84 -3.04
C LEU A 147 0.18 15.76 -3.38
N TYR A 148 1.28 15.55 -2.68
CA TYR A 148 2.54 16.24 -2.95
C TYR A 148 3.01 16.05 -4.40
N GLU A 149 3.57 17.10 -4.97
CA GLU A 149 4.56 16.90 -6.03
C GLU A 149 5.72 16.03 -5.49
N PRO A 150 6.43 15.29 -6.34
CA PRO A 150 7.58 14.52 -5.88
C PRO A 150 8.57 15.39 -5.12
N ILE A 151 8.99 14.93 -3.94
CA ILE A 151 9.85 15.69 -3.03
C ILE A 151 11.30 15.23 -3.22
N ASP A 152 12.21 16.17 -3.46
CA ASP A 152 13.59 15.89 -3.83
C ASP A 152 14.43 15.23 -2.71
N ASN A 153 13.99 15.29 -1.45
CA ASN A 153 14.83 14.91 -0.31
C ASN A 153 14.35 13.70 0.48
N THR A 154 13.21 13.12 0.15
CA THR A 154 12.68 11.97 0.88
C THR A 154 11.65 11.19 0.05
N PRO A 155 11.83 9.88 -0.09
CA PRO A 155 10.87 9.00 -0.75
C PRO A 155 9.79 8.50 0.22
N SER A 156 9.76 8.96 1.49
CA SER A 156 8.85 8.42 2.51
C SER A 156 7.42 8.95 2.43
N ARG A 157 7.20 10.04 1.69
CA ARG A 157 5.87 10.65 1.53
C ARG A 157 5.19 10.17 0.25
N VAL A 158 3.87 10.09 0.30
CA VAL A 158 3.08 9.73 -0.89
C VAL A 158 2.98 10.93 -1.81
N SER A 159 3.67 10.87 -2.95
CA SER A 159 3.58 11.89 -4.00
C SER A 159 2.56 11.51 -5.07
N GLN A 160 2.27 12.46 -5.97
CA GLN A 160 1.39 12.21 -7.12
C GLN A 160 1.93 11.08 -7.99
N THR A 161 3.23 11.05 -8.28
CA THR A 161 3.83 9.98 -9.09
C THR A 161 3.80 8.63 -8.40
N VAL A 162 3.93 8.57 -7.06
CA VAL A 162 3.72 7.35 -6.28
C VAL A 162 2.29 6.84 -6.44
N ALA A 163 1.30 7.72 -6.30
CA ALA A 163 -0.10 7.34 -6.47
C ALA A 163 -0.40 6.86 -7.89
N GLN A 164 0.14 7.52 -8.91
CA GLN A 164 0.04 7.12 -10.32
C GLN A 164 0.65 5.74 -10.57
N GLY A 165 1.86 5.49 -10.06
CA GLY A 165 2.54 4.19 -10.18
C GLY A 165 1.80 3.06 -9.49
N ILE A 166 1.29 3.29 -8.28
CA ILE A 166 0.45 2.32 -7.57
C ILE A 166 -0.88 2.09 -8.30
N LEU A 167 -1.49 3.14 -8.86
CA LEU A 167 -2.73 3.03 -9.63
C LEU A 167 -2.53 2.22 -10.91
N ALA A 168 -1.40 2.40 -11.61
CA ALA A 168 -1.03 1.55 -12.74
C ALA A 168 -0.95 0.06 -12.33
N ARG A 169 -0.35 -0.24 -11.17
CA ARG A 169 -0.27 -1.60 -10.62
C ARG A 169 -1.65 -2.15 -10.24
N VAL A 170 -2.53 -1.33 -9.64
CA VAL A 170 -3.90 -1.75 -9.31
C VAL A 170 -4.66 -2.14 -10.56
N TYR A 171 -4.65 -1.31 -11.61
CA TYR A 171 -5.33 -1.62 -12.87
C TYR A 171 -4.72 -2.84 -13.58
N LEU A 172 -3.39 -3.00 -13.53
CA LEU A 172 -2.73 -4.18 -14.10
C LEU A 172 -3.18 -5.46 -13.38
N PHE A 173 -3.30 -5.43 -12.05
CA PHE A 173 -3.82 -6.55 -11.27
C PHE A 173 -5.29 -6.84 -11.61
N MET A 174 -6.15 -5.80 -11.72
CA MET A 174 -7.55 -5.93 -12.11
C MET A 174 -7.72 -6.55 -13.52
N ALA A 175 -6.78 -6.28 -14.42
CA ALA A 175 -6.77 -6.86 -15.77
C ALA A 175 -6.39 -8.36 -15.77
N GLY A 176 -5.81 -8.88 -14.70
CA GLY A 176 -5.39 -10.27 -14.57
C GLY A 176 -6.55 -11.27 -14.63
N GLU A 177 -6.26 -12.49 -15.08
CA GLU A 177 -7.28 -13.54 -15.26
C GLU A 177 -7.90 -14.03 -13.96
N SER A 178 -7.19 -13.87 -12.83
CA SER A 178 -7.68 -14.27 -11.51
C SER A 178 -8.79 -13.37 -10.95
N VAL A 179 -8.93 -12.15 -11.48
CA VAL A 179 -9.94 -11.19 -11.03
C VAL A 179 -11.18 -11.31 -11.93
N LYS A 180 -12.36 -11.37 -11.30
CA LYS A 180 -13.61 -11.34 -12.03
C LYS A 180 -13.79 -10.02 -12.79
N GLN A 181 -14.50 -10.10 -13.92
CA GLN A 181 -14.80 -8.90 -14.69
C GLN A 181 -15.70 -7.96 -13.87
N ILE A 182 -15.37 -6.68 -13.90
CA ILE A 182 -16.15 -5.61 -13.27
C ILE A 182 -17.17 -5.10 -14.30
N ASP A 183 -18.41 -4.94 -13.86
CA ASP A 183 -19.48 -4.40 -14.71
C ASP A 183 -19.08 -3.01 -15.25
N GLY A 184 -19.14 -2.86 -16.58
CA GLY A 184 -18.79 -1.62 -17.27
C GLY A 184 -17.30 -1.39 -17.52
N LEU A 185 -16.40 -2.29 -17.06
CA LEU A 185 -14.97 -2.23 -17.32
C LEU A 185 -14.48 -3.58 -17.85
N ASP A 186 -14.15 -3.66 -19.13
CA ASP A 186 -13.52 -4.85 -19.67
C ASP A 186 -12.01 -4.89 -19.35
N LYS A 187 -11.40 -6.06 -19.44
CA LYS A 187 -9.98 -6.25 -19.15
C LYS A 187 -9.07 -5.42 -20.05
N LYS A 188 -9.45 -5.19 -21.29
CA LYS A 188 -8.70 -4.37 -22.23
C LYS A 188 -8.68 -2.89 -21.79
N GLU A 189 -9.79 -2.41 -21.23
CA GLU A 189 -9.83 -1.07 -20.64
C GLU A 189 -8.91 -0.96 -19.42
N MET A 190 -8.89 -1.97 -18.58
CA MET A 190 -7.99 -1.99 -17.40
C MET A 190 -6.52 -1.98 -17.81
N TYR A 191 -6.12 -2.75 -18.84
CA TYR A 191 -4.76 -2.66 -19.42
C TYR A 191 -4.46 -1.26 -19.97
N ARG A 192 -5.43 -0.62 -20.65
CA ARG A 192 -5.25 0.75 -21.15
C ARG A 192 -5.06 1.76 -20.00
N ARG A 193 -5.83 1.63 -18.94
CA ARG A 193 -5.69 2.49 -17.75
C ARG A 193 -4.37 2.24 -17.03
N ALA A 194 -3.93 0.99 -16.91
CA ALA A 194 -2.62 0.68 -16.37
C ALA A 194 -1.50 1.34 -17.18
N ALA A 195 -1.55 1.22 -18.51
CA ALA A 195 -0.60 1.86 -19.40
C ALA A 195 -0.67 3.40 -19.35
N TYR A 196 -1.87 3.97 -19.25
CA TYR A 196 -2.06 5.41 -19.10
C TYR A 196 -1.35 5.94 -17.84
N TRP A 197 -1.63 5.35 -16.68
CA TRP A 197 -1.05 5.80 -15.42
C TRP A 197 0.46 5.56 -15.33
N ALA A 198 0.98 4.47 -15.90
CA ALA A 198 2.41 4.28 -16.03
C ALA A 198 3.05 5.35 -16.93
N ASN A 199 2.38 5.73 -18.01
CA ASN A 199 2.86 6.79 -18.90
C ASN A 199 2.83 8.17 -18.23
N GLU A 200 1.85 8.46 -17.36
CA GLU A 200 1.84 9.71 -16.59
C GLU A 200 3.10 9.85 -15.71
N VAL A 201 3.54 8.75 -15.08
CA VAL A 201 4.81 8.73 -14.33
C VAL A 201 5.99 9.01 -15.26
N ILE A 202 6.08 8.33 -16.40
CA ILE A 202 7.18 8.53 -17.38
C ILE A 202 7.16 9.96 -17.91
N ALA A 203 6.00 10.48 -18.29
CA ALA A 203 5.83 11.81 -18.83
C ALA A 203 6.09 12.94 -17.82
N SER A 204 6.06 12.64 -16.53
CA SER A 204 6.40 13.60 -15.48
C SER A 204 7.87 14.01 -15.51
N HIS A 205 8.76 13.16 -16.08
CA HIS A 205 10.21 13.35 -16.07
C HIS A 205 10.81 13.60 -14.68
N LYS A 206 10.12 13.10 -13.63
CA LYS A 206 10.56 13.25 -12.23
C LYS A 206 11.40 12.06 -11.75
N HIS A 207 11.36 10.96 -12.49
CA HIS A 207 12.05 9.71 -12.15
C HIS A 207 12.75 9.19 -13.40
N ASP A 208 13.95 8.63 -13.20
CA ASP A 208 14.71 7.95 -14.25
C ASP A 208 15.42 6.74 -13.63
N LEU A 209 15.95 5.87 -14.48
CA LEU A 209 16.75 4.74 -14.03
C LEU A 209 18.18 5.21 -13.71
N ASN A 210 18.72 4.72 -12.61
CA ASN A 210 20.11 4.95 -12.26
C ASN A 210 21.03 4.30 -13.31
N GLU A 211 22.11 4.97 -13.67
CA GLU A 211 23.10 4.44 -14.64
C GLU A 211 23.76 3.16 -14.14
N SER A 212 23.86 2.97 -12.83
CA SER A 212 24.42 1.78 -12.19
C SER A 212 23.38 1.10 -11.29
N TYR A 213 22.99 -0.12 -11.65
CA TYR A 213 22.13 -0.95 -10.82
C TYR A 213 22.71 -1.20 -9.42
N GLU A 214 24.04 -1.31 -9.30
CA GLU A 214 24.74 -1.53 -8.02
C GLU A 214 24.62 -0.31 -7.09
N GLU A 215 24.71 0.90 -7.63
CA GLU A 215 24.66 2.14 -6.84
C GLU A 215 23.33 2.33 -6.10
N ILE A 216 22.24 1.80 -6.62
CA ILE A 216 20.93 1.84 -5.95
C ILE A 216 21.04 1.19 -4.56
N PHE A 217 21.65 -0.02 -4.49
CA PHE A 217 21.81 -0.75 -3.24
C PHE A 217 22.89 -0.15 -2.34
N ILE A 218 23.97 0.36 -2.92
CA ILE A 218 25.04 1.01 -2.18
C ILE A 218 24.51 2.27 -1.49
N ASN A 219 23.74 3.09 -2.18
CA ASN A 219 23.13 4.30 -1.65
C ASN A 219 22.13 3.97 -0.53
N MET A 220 21.29 2.95 -0.73
CA MET A 220 20.34 2.47 0.29
C MET A 220 21.07 2.01 1.57
N ILE A 221 22.18 1.26 1.45
CA ILE A 221 22.98 0.81 2.61
C ILE A 221 23.68 1.98 3.31
N ARG A 222 24.05 3.02 2.58
CA ARG A 222 24.68 4.24 3.10
C ARG A 222 23.68 5.24 3.66
N ASP A 223 22.39 4.95 3.63
CA ASP A 223 21.31 5.89 3.99
C ASP A 223 21.40 7.19 3.17
N GLN A 224 21.69 7.04 1.88
CA GLN A 224 21.79 8.14 0.90
C GLN A 224 20.67 8.01 -0.10
N TYR A 225 19.75 8.98 -0.07
CA TYR A 225 18.69 9.04 -1.06
C TYR A 225 19.25 9.51 -2.42
N ASP A 226 18.79 8.85 -3.49
CA ASP A 226 19.12 9.23 -4.86
C ASP A 226 18.36 10.49 -5.27
N THR A 227 19.04 11.63 -5.19
CA THR A 227 18.50 12.95 -5.57
C THR A 227 18.71 13.28 -7.04
N GLN A 228 19.39 12.41 -7.82
CA GLN A 228 19.67 12.64 -9.22
C GLN A 228 18.63 11.98 -10.13
N PHE A 229 18.34 10.71 -9.88
CA PHE A 229 17.44 9.91 -10.73
C PHE A 229 16.08 9.68 -10.08
N HIS A 230 16.00 9.73 -8.73
CA HIS A 230 14.78 9.42 -7.97
C HIS A 230 14.15 8.09 -8.39
N GLU A 231 15.00 7.07 -8.68
CA GLU A 231 14.53 5.75 -9.12
C GLU A 231 13.66 5.09 -8.07
N SER A 232 14.04 5.22 -6.79
CA SER A 232 13.19 4.81 -5.67
C SER A 232 12.12 5.87 -5.43
N MET A 233 10.90 5.55 -5.80
CA MET A 233 9.77 6.49 -5.75
C MET A 233 9.13 6.58 -4.37
N TRP A 234 9.11 5.47 -3.62
CA TRP A 234 8.46 5.39 -2.32
C TRP A 234 9.11 4.34 -1.43
N GLU A 235 9.62 4.77 -0.29
CA GLU A 235 10.31 3.94 0.67
C GLU A 235 9.73 4.07 2.07
N ALA A 236 9.90 3.01 2.88
CA ALA A 236 9.74 3.10 4.31
C ALA A 236 11.09 3.44 4.92
N GLU A 237 11.28 4.69 5.31
CA GLU A 237 12.49 5.15 5.97
C GLU A 237 12.54 4.70 7.43
N PHE A 238 13.70 4.20 7.84
CA PHE A 238 13.98 3.79 9.21
C PHE A 238 15.04 4.72 9.80
N LEU A 239 14.69 5.39 10.88
CA LEU A 239 15.71 6.08 11.66
C LEU A 239 16.64 5.02 12.25
N GLY A 240 17.92 5.01 11.86
CA GLY A 240 18.93 4.04 12.30
C GLY A 240 19.32 4.13 13.79
N ASP A 241 18.47 4.75 14.59
CA ASP A 241 18.65 4.90 16.03
C ASP A 241 18.05 3.70 16.77
N ARG A 242 18.93 2.78 17.19
CA ARG A 242 18.58 1.59 17.98
C ARG A 242 17.92 1.92 19.33
N THR A 243 17.93 3.18 19.78
CA THR A 243 17.37 3.59 21.08
C THR A 243 15.84 3.76 21.03
N ARG A 244 15.24 3.77 19.85
CA ARG A 244 13.79 3.96 19.63
C ARG A 244 13.06 2.72 19.08
N ALA A 245 13.70 1.56 19.10
CA ALA A 245 13.06 0.30 18.81
C ALA A 245 12.19 -0.14 20.00
N THR A 246 10.97 0.36 20.10
CA THR A 246 9.92 -0.13 21.02
C THR A 246 8.64 -0.40 20.25
#